data_bb9f28e14e70fb4192b9edb6c9bced65
#
_entry.id   bb9f28e14e70fb4192b9edb6c9bced65
#
_cell.length_a   1.000
_cell.length_b   1.000
_cell.length_c   1.000
_cell.angle_alpha   90.00
_cell.angle_beta   90.00
_cell.angle_gamma   90.00
#
_symmetry.space_group_name_H-M   'P 1'
#
loop_
_entity.id
_entity.type
_entity.pdbx_description
1 polymer ?
#
loop_
_entity_poly.entity_id
_entity_poly.type
_entity_poly.pdbx_seq_one_letter_code
_entity_poly.pdbx_strand_id
1 'polypeptide(L)'
;DDFTAEYGPVIKELKKNGKYFMYHNHDQEFKKENGKLIIERLAEITAPDEMGFTLDTFWVQAGGGDPAQWLEKLSGRVPCIHLKDYAYGRKMAVIGEGNINFDRVFEKAESAGTEYMLVEQDDCNGEDPLDCLKRSYKYLHSLGFK
;
A
#
# COMPACT_ATOMS: atom_id res chain seq x y z
N ASP A 1 21.79 0.80 3.48
CA ASP A 1 22.70 1.88 3.88
C ASP A 1 22.60 3.08 2.94
N ASP A 2 22.44 2.89 1.63
CA ASP A 2 22.32 3.99 0.67
C ASP A 2 21.03 4.79 0.85
N PHE A 3 19.91 4.12 1.14
CA PHE A 3 18.62 4.79 1.34
C PHE A 3 18.66 5.83 2.47
N THR A 4 19.16 5.47 3.63
CA THR A 4 19.23 6.40 4.77
C THR A 4 20.26 7.51 4.56
N ALA A 5 21.32 7.26 3.81
CA ALA A 5 22.29 8.29 3.45
C ALA A 5 21.68 9.31 2.48
N GLU A 6 20.90 8.85 1.51
CA GLU A 6 20.29 9.68 0.48
C GLU A 6 19.04 10.42 0.99
N TYR A 7 18.09 9.69 1.59
CA TYR A 7 16.77 10.23 1.99
C TYR A 7 16.72 10.73 3.44
N GLY A 8 17.63 10.31 4.31
CA GLY A 8 17.65 10.70 5.71
C GLY A 8 17.61 12.21 5.95
N PRO A 9 18.42 13.04 5.23
CA PRO A 9 18.35 14.49 5.33
C PRO A 9 16.98 15.06 4.95
N VAL A 10 16.35 14.53 3.89
CA VAL A 10 15.02 14.95 3.42
C VAL A 10 13.93 14.57 4.43
N ILE A 11 13.97 13.36 4.97
CA ILE A 11 13.05 12.87 6.00
C ILE A 11 13.09 13.78 7.24
N LYS A 12 14.29 14.12 7.70
CA LYS A 12 14.50 15.04 8.84
C LYS A 12 13.93 16.44 8.59
N GLU A 13 14.12 16.95 7.37
CA GLU A 13 13.62 18.28 7.02
C GLU A 13 12.09 18.29 6.91
N LEU A 14 11.50 17.24 6.32
CA LEU A 14 10.04 17.06 6.30
C LEU A 14 9.46 17.03 7.71
N LYS A 15 10.05 16.25 8.61
CA LYS A 15 9.64 16.15 10.01
C LYS A 15 9.68 17.49 10.73
N LYS A 16 10.72 18.30 10.55
CA LYS A 16 10.80 19.66 11.13
C LYS A 16 9.67 20.57 10.67
N ASN A 17 9.17 20.34 9.45
CA ASN A 17 8.06 21.11 8.86
C ASN A 17 6.68 20.47 9.11
N GLY A 18 6.57 19.54 10.07
CA GLY A 18 5.32 18.86 10.40
C GLY A 18 4.77 17.96 9.29
N LYS A 19 5.67 17.49 8.40
CA LYS A 19 5.33 16.56 7.33
C LYS A 19 5.88 15.17 7.65
N TYR A 20 5.23 14.15 7.09
CA TYR A 20 5.61 12.75 7.26
C TYR A 20 6.01 12.15 5.91
N PHE A 21 7.15 11.50 5.86
CA PHE A 21 7.60 10.81 4.67
C PHE A 21 6.93 9.44 4.60
N MET A 22 6.34 9.11 3.46
CA MET A 22 5.73 7.81 3.21
C MET A 22 6.35 7.15 1.98
N TYR A 23 6.80 5.92 2.14
CA TYR A 23 7.34 5.11 1.06
C TYR A 23 6.21 4.32 0.40
N HIS A 24 6.03 4.47 -0.91
CA HIS A 24 5.08 3.68 -1.69
C HIS A 24 5.78 2.43 -2.24
N ASN A 25 5.29 1.25 -1.87
CA ASN A 25 5.85 -0.01 -2.34
C ASN A 25 5.30 -0.41 -3.72
N HIS A 26 6.15 -1.13 -4.46
CA HIS A 26 5.77 -1.97 -5.58
C HIS A 26 6.08 -3.45 -5.24
N ASP A 27 6.15 -4.31 -6.23
CA ASP A 27 6.46 -5.74 -6.04
C ASP A 27 7.96 -5.98 -5.82
N GLN A 28 8.82 -5.10 -6.31
CA GLN A 28 10.27 -5.22 -6.16
C GLN A 28 10.72 -5.21 -4.69
N GLU A 29 10.01 -4.54 -3.79
CA GLU A 29 10.30 -4.51 -2.36
C GLU A 29 10.03 -5.85 -1.67
N PHE A 30 9.36 -6.77 -2.36
CA PHE A 30 9.13 -8.16 -1.93
C PHE A 30 10.22 -9.12 -2.40
N LYS A 31 11.23 -8.62 -3.12
CA LYS A 31 12.46 -9.37 -3.39
C LYS A 31 13.27 -9.55 -2.12
N LYS A 32 13.85 -10.75 -1.95
CA LYS A 32 14.79 -11.00 -0.87
C LYS A 32 16.20 -10.59 -1.24
N GLU A 33 16.83 -9.83 -0.37
CA GLU A 33 18.24 -9.52 -0.39
C GLU A 33 18.87 -9.92 0.95
N ASN A 34 19.90 -10.76 0.90
CA ASN A 34 20.55 -11.32 2.10
C ASN A 34 19.56 -11.99 3.07
N GLY A 35 18.55 -12.68 2.52
CA GLY A 35 17.57 -13.45 3.30
C GLY A 35 16.37 -12.66 3.83
N LYS A 36 16.33 -11.33 3.70
CA LYS A 36 15.23 -10.46 4.11
C LYS A 36 14.58 -9.78 2.91
N LEU A 37 13.28 -9.48 3.00
CA LEU A 37 12.59 -8.65 2.02
C LEU A 37 13.08 -7.19 2.12
N ILE A 38 13.13 -6.50 0.99
CA ILE A 38 13.56 -5.09 0.96
C ILE A 38 12.63 -4.23 1.82
N ILE A 39 11.31 -4.47 1.78
CA ILE A 39 10.34 -3.72 2.60
C ILE A 39 10.58 -3.93 4.11
N GLU A 40 10.97 -5.15 4.54
CA GLU A 40 11.34 -5.41 5.94
C GLU A 40 12.58 -4.61 6.34
N ARG A 41 13.59 -4.56 5.46
CA ARG A 41 14.79 -3.76 5.70
C ARG A 41 14.49 -2.27 5.78
N LEU A 42 13.65 -1.74 4.91
CA LEU A 42 13.21 -0.34 4.96
C LEU A 42 12.54 -0.01 6.31
N ALA A 43 11.69 -0.92 6.80
CA ALA A 43 11.05 -0.76 8.10
C ALA A 43 12.04 -0.84 9.28
N GLU A 44 13.10 -1.66 9.17
CA GLU A 44 14.12 -1.81 10.23
C GLU A 44 15.08 -0.61 10.32
N ILE A 45 15.45 -0.03 9.16
CA ILE A 45 16.45 1.05 9.12
C ILE A 45 15.87 2.45 9.32
N THR A 46 14.56 2.58 9.45
CA THR A 46 13.86 3.85 9.65
C THR A 46 12.98 3.80 10.90
N ALA A 47 12.93 4.90 11.64
CA ALA A 47 12.05 4.99 12.81
C ALA A 47 10.58 5.21 12.39
N PRO A 48 9.59 4.70 13.17
CA PRO A 48 8.16 4.88 12.85
C PRO A 48 7.70 6.33 12.78
N ASP A 49 8.34 7.22 13.50
CA ASP A 49 8.06 8.66 13.52
C ASP A 49 8.83 9.44 12.44
N GLU A 50 9.65 8.76 11.66
CA GLU A 50 10.41 9.33 10.53
C GLU A 50 9.81 8.93 9.19
N MET A 51 9.47 7.65 9.02
CA MET A 51 8.95 7.12 7.77
C MET A 51 7.81 6.12 8.01
N GLY A 52 6.75 6.27 7.26
CA GLY A 52 5.69 5.28 7.10
C GLY A 52 5.65 4.71 5.68
N PHE A 53 4.56 4.00 5.41
CA PHE A 53 4.32 3.36 4.12
C PHE A 53 2.97 3.79 3.56
N THR A 54 2.94 4.07 2.26
CA THR A 54 1.74 3.98 1.46
C THR A 54 1.69 2.56 0.94
N LEU A 55 0.91 1.69 1.59
CA LEU A 55 0.84 0.28 1.23
C LEU A 55 -0.06 0.09 0.01
N ASP A 56 0.50 -0.44 -1.07
CA ASP A 56 -0.26 -0.76 -2.29
C ASP A 56 -0.65 -2.23 -2.29
N THR A 57 -1.96 -2.51 -2.26
CA THR A 57 -2.48 -3.87 -2.11
C THR A 57 -2.20 -4.75 -3.32
N PHE A 58 -2.24 -4.20 -4.54
CA PHE A 58 -1.90 -4.94 -5.76
C PHE A 58 -0.44 -5.36 -5.76
N TRP A 59 0.46 -4.43 -5.47
CA TRP A 59 1.89 -4.69 -5.54
C TRP A 59 2.37 -5.63 -4.44
N VAL A 60 1.76 -5.59 -3.25
CA VAL A 60 1.98 -6.60 -2.21
C VAL A 60 1.62 -7.99 -2.73
N GLN A 61 0.41 -8.15 -3.30
CA GLN A 61 -0.05 -9.42 -3.86
C GLN A 61 0.81 -9.87 -5.05
N ALA A 62 1.19 -8.95 -5.93
CA ALA A 62 2.04 -9.23 -7.09
C ALA A 62 3.45 -9.66 -6.69
N GLY A 63 3.94 -9.17 -5.55
CA GLY A 63 5.22 -9.57 -4.93
C GLY A 63 5.14 -10.88 -4.12
N GLY A 64 3.95 -11.50 -4.05
CA GLY A 64 3.74 -12.77 -3.33
C GLY A 64 3.44 -12.59 -1.84
N GLY A 65 3.11 -11.38 -1.39
CA GLY A 65 2.66 -11.07 -0.04
C GLY A 65 1.13 -11.14 0.11
N ASP A 66 0.65 -11.14 1.35
CA ASP A 66 -0.76 -10.94 1.71
C ASP A 66 -0.92 -9.50 2.22
N PRO A 67 -1.72 -8.63 1.56
CA PRO A 67 -1.87 -7.24 1.96
C PRO A 67 -2.35 -7.07 3.42
N ALA A 68 -3.28 -7.89 3.89
CA ALA A 68 -3.77 -7.83 5.26
C ALA A 68 -2.66 -8.20 6.28
N GLN A 69 -1.84 -9.20 5.96
CA GLN A 69 -0.70 -9.56 6.81
C GLN A 69 0.35 -8.44 6.88
N TRP A 70 0.58 -7.74 5.77
CA TRP A 70 1.53 -6.64 5.74
C TRP A 70 1.03 -5.40 6.48
N LEU A 71 -0.27 -5.12 6.46
CA LEU A 71 -0.89 -4.11 7.33
C LEU A 71 -0.65 -4.40 8.81
N GLU A 72 -0.81 -5.67 9.21
CA GLU A 72 -0.54 -6.10 10.59
C GLU A 72 0.94 -5.97 10.96
N LYS A 73 1.87 -6.40 10.06
CA LYS A 73 3.32 -6.29 10.28
C LYS A 73 3.80 -4.84 10.39
N LEU A 74 3.21 -3.93 9.63
CA LEU A 74 3.57 -2.52 9.58
C LEU A 74 2.61 -1.64 10.41
N SER A 75 1.86 -2.24 11.34
CA SER A 75 0.88 -1.51 12.17
C SER A 75 1.50 -0.26 12.83
N GLY A 76 0.76 0.85 12.80
CA GLY A 76 1.21 2.16 13.26
C GLY A 76 2.12 2.91 12.28
N ARG A 77 2.41 2.34 11.09
CA ARG A 77 3.28 2.93 10.07
C ARG A 77 2.62 3.01 8.69
N VAL A 78 1.33 2.69 8.57
CA VAL A 78 0.59 2.70 7.29
C VAL A 78 -0.59 3.67 7.37
N PRO A 79 -0.34 5.00 7.40
CA PRO A 79 -1.43 5.98 7.43
C PRO A 79 -2.22 6.02 6.13
N CYS A 80 -1.67 5.52 5.03
CA CYS A 80 -2.30 5.51 3.72
C CYS A 80 -2.18 4.16 3.03
N ILE A 81 -3.25 3.74 2.34
CA ILE A 81 -3.29 2.55 1.49
C ILE A 81 -3.68 2.97 0.07
N HIS A 82 -2.99 2.46 -0.94
CA HIS A 82 -3.53 2.40 -2.29
C HIS A 82 -4.37 1.13 -2.42
N LEU A 83 -5.69 1.33 -2.54
CA LEU A 83 -6.62 0.25 -2.86
C LEU A 83 -6.51 -0.04 -4.35
N LYS A 84 -5.87 -1.15 -4.68
CA LYS A 84 -5.65 -1.61 -6.04
C LYS A 84 -5.86 -3.11 -6.09
N ASP A 85 -6.85 -3.58 -6.85
CA ASP A 85 -7.23 -4.99 -6.85
C ASP A 85 -6.41 -5.81 -7.85
N TYR A 86 -6.23 -7.08 -7.54
CA TYR A 86 -5.40 -8.02 -8.29
C TYR A 86 -6.26 -9.17 -8.84
N ALA A 87 -6.17 -9.40 -10.14
CA ALA A 87 -6.82 -10.54 -10.79
C ALA A 87 -5.79 -11.54 -11.34
N TYR A 88 -6.28 -12.74 -11.65
CA TYR A 88 -5.47 -13.79 -12.25
C TYR A 88 -4.66 -13.30 -13.46
N GLY A 89 -3.43 -13.77 -13.57
CA GLY A 89 -2.51 -13.36 -14.63
C GLY A 89 -1.85 -12.02 -14.40
N ARG A 90 -1.80 -11.54 -13.14
CA ARG A 90 -1.19 -10.27 -12.73
C ARG A 90 -1.86 -9.06 -13.38
N LYS A 91 -3.18 -9.12 -13.55
CA LYS A 91 -3.98 -8.02 -14.08
C LYS A 91 -4.50 -7.15 -12.94
N MET A 92 -4.55 -5.84 -13.16
CA MET A 92 -5.30 -4.96 -12.29
C MET A 92 -6.79 -5.15 -12.53
N ALA A 93 -7.58 -5.08 -11.48
CA ALA A 93 -9.02 -5.17 -11.53
C ALA A 93 -9.66 -3.96 -10.83
N VAL A 94 -10.91 -3.70 -11.19
CA VAL A 94 -11.78 -2.82 -10.43
C VAL A 94 -11.90 -3.34 -9.00
N ILE A 95 -11.88 -2.47 -8.01
CA ILE A 95 -11.96 -2.87 -6.60
C ILE A 95 -13.19 -3.73 -6.35
N GLY A 96 -12.96 -4.94 -5.82
CA GLY A 96 -14.01 -5.94 -5.56
C GLY A 96 -14.31 -6.89 -6.72
N GLU A 97 -13.70 -6.70 -7.89
CA GLU A 97 -13.83 -7.60 -9.04
C GLU A 97 -12.61 -8.54 -9.21
N GLY A 98 -11.57 -8.37 -8.40
CA GLY A 98 -10.36 -9.18 -8.39
C GLY A 98 -10.36 -10.28 -7.33
N ASN A 99 -9.16 -10.62 -6.87
CA ASN A 99 -8.93 -11.75 -5.97
C ASN A 99 -8.44 -11.34 -4.56
N ILE A 100 -8.22 -10.05 -4.30
CA ILE A 100 -7.81 -9.58 -2.98
C ILE A 100 -8.97 -9.68 -2.01
N ASN A 101 -8.72 -10.24 -0.82
CA ASN A 101 -9.71 -10.26 0.25
C ASN A 101 -9.78 -8.90 0.95
N PHE A 102 -10.59 -7.99 0.40
CA PHE A 102 -10.73 -6.64 0.94
C PHE A 102 -11.40 -6.59 2.31
N ASP A 103 -12.23 -7.55 2.69
CA ASP A 103 -12.80 -7.59 4.05
C ASP A 103 -11.67 -7.68 5.08
N ARG A 104 -10.68 -8.56 4.84
CA ARG A 104 -9.50 -8.67 5.71
C ARG A 104 -8.60 -7.44 5.63
N VAL A 105 -8.46 -6.86 4.44
CA VAL A 105 -7.67 -5.61 4.27
C VAL A 105 -8.28 -4.49 5.10
N PHE A 106 -9.59 -4.29 5.04
CA PHE A 106 -10.28 -3.24 5.79
C PHE A 106 -10.22 -3.46 7.30
N GLU A 107 -10.45 -4.71 7.76
CA GLU A 107 -10.29 -5.08 9.18
C GLU A 107 -8.88 -4.73 9.70
N LYS A 108 -7.85 -5.09 8.95
CA LYS A 108 -6.47 -4.84 9.36
C LYS A 108 -6.07 -3.37 9.22
N ALA A 109 -6.58 -2.66 8.22
CA ALA A 109 -6.36 -1.23 8.05
C ALA A 109 -6.89 -0.43 9.24
N GLU A 110 -8.09 -0.73 9.71
CA GLU A 110 -8.68 -0.11 10.90
C GLU A 110 -7.79 -0.34 12.13
N SER A 111 -7.40 -1.59 12.38
CA SER A 111 -6.55 -1.94 13.52
C SER A 111 -5.11 -1.39 13.42
N ALA A 112 -4.62 -1.16 12.20
CA ALA A 112 -3.30 -0.56 11.94
C ALA A 112 -3.27 0.96 12.07
N GLY A 113 -4.43 1.62 12.21
CA GLY A 113 -4.55 3.08 12.31
C GLY A 113 -4.44 3.78 10.96
N THR A 114 -4.84 3.12 9.87
CA THR A 114 -4.87 3.73 8.54
C THR A 114 -5.93 4.84 8.49
N GLU A 115 -5.53 6.02 8.00
CA GLU A 115 -6.39 7.20 7.92
C GLU A 115 -6.98 7.41 6.53
N TYR A 116 -6.22 7.03 5.48
CA TYR A 116 -6.57 7.29 4.09
C TYR A 116 -6.50 6.01 3.24
N MET A 117 -7.50 5.84 2.39
CA MET A 117 -7.54 4.77 1.38
C MET A 117 -7.85 5.40 0.02
N LEU A 118 -6.91 5.31 -0.90
CA LEU A 118 -6.99 5.90 -2.22
C LEU A 118 -7.17 4.81 -3.27
N VAL A 119 -8.24 4.88 -4.03
CA VAL A 119 -8.45 3.97 -5.18
C VAL A 119 -7.47 4.33 -6.27
N GLU A 120 -6.69 3.36 -6.73
CA GLU A 120 -5.76 3.52 -7.84
C GLU A 120 -5.87 2.32 -8.80
N GLN A 121 -5.85 2.60 -10.09
CA GLN A 121 -5.86 1.57 -11.15
C GLN A 121 -5.07 2.10 -12.35
N ASP A 122 -3.83 1.59 -12.55
CA ASP A 122 -2.93 2.06 -13.60
C ASP A 122 -3.30 1.49 -14.98
N ASP A 123 -3.89 0.28 -15.00
CA ASP A 123 -4.32 -0.39 -16.22
C ASP A 123 -5.77 -0.86 -16.08
N CYS A 124 -6.63 -0.34 -16.95
CA CYS A 124 -8.03 -0.71 -17.04
C CYS A 124 -8.29 -1.85 -18.03
N ASN A 125 -7.27 -2.52 -18.55
CA ASN A 125 -7.36 -3.63 -19.50
C ASN A 125 -8.21 -3.31 -20.76
N GLY A 126 -8.16 -2.05 -21.20
CA GLY A 126 -8.92 -1.57 -22.37
C GLY A 126 -10.34 -1.08 -22.06
N GLU A 127 -10.77 -1.12 -20.78
CA GLU A 127 -12.03 -0.51 -20.35
C GLU A 127 -11.89 1.01 -20.15
N ASP A 128 -13.01 1.73 -20.10
CA ASP A 128 -13.01 3.16 -19.77
C ASP A 128 -12.59 3.39 -18.30
N PRO A 129 -11.55 4.20 -18.04
CA PRO A 129 -11.06 4.42 -16.68
C PRO A 129 -12.10 5.04 -15.73
N LEU A 130 -12.99 5.88 -16.23
CA LEU A 130 -14.02 6.49 -15.40
C LEU A 130 -15.11 5.48 -15.02
N ASP A 131 -15.42 4.52 -15.91
CA ASP A 131 -16.33 3.42 -15.59
C ASP A 131 -15.71 2.46 -14.58
N CYS A 132 -14.42 2.14 -14.69
CA CYS A 132 -13.68 1.36 -13.70
C CYS A 132 -13.73 2.04 -12.31
N LEU A 133 -13.41 3.33 -12.26
CA LEU A 133 -13.44 4.10 -11.02
C LEU A 133 -14.86 4.17 -10.42
N LYS A 134 -15.88 4.32 -11.24
CA LYS A 134 -17.29 4.34 -10.81
C LYS A 134 -17.75 3.00 -10.23
N ARG A 135 -17.27 1.87 -10.77
CA ARG A 135 -17.56 0.53 -10.22
C ARG A 135 -16.86 0.35 -8.87
N SER A 136 -15.57 0.73 -8.79
CA SER A 136 -14.83 0.74 -7.53
C SER A 136 -15.52 1.56 -6.44
N TYR A 137 -15.96 2.78 -6.78
CA TYR A 137 -16.75 3.63 -5.87
C TYR A 137 -18.05 2.94 -5.41
N LYS A 138 -18.82 2.34 -6.35
CA LYS A 138 -20.07 1.65 -5.99
C LYS A 138 -19.83 0.49 -5.03
N TYR A 139 -18.78 -0.29 -5.26
CA TYR A 139 -18.42 -1.40 -4.37
C TYR A 139 -18.07 -0.87 -2.97
N LEU A 140 -17.17 0.10 -2.86
CA LEU A 140 -16.76 0.68 -1.57
C LEU A 140 -17.95 1.35 -0.85
N HIS A 141 -18.77 2.09 -1.58
CA HIS A 141 -19.97 2.70 -1.03
C HIS A 141 -20.97 1.67 -0.49
N SER A 142 -21.11 0.49 -1.13
CA SER A 142 -21.96 -0.60 -0.65
C SER A 142 -21.48 -1.19 0.68
N LEU A 143 -20.18 -1.04 0.99
CA LEU A 143 -19.56 -1.43 2.26
C LEU A 143 -19.60 -0.32 3.34
N GLY A 144 -20.18 0.84 3.02
CA GLY A 144 -20.35 1.97 3.95
C GLY A 144 -19.26 3.04 3.89
N PHE A 145 -18.30 2.93 2.99
CA PHE A 145 -17.33 4.01 2.75
C PHE A 145 -18.02 5.23 2.10
N LYS A 146 -17.55 6.44 2.43
CA LYS A 146 -18.15 7.71 1.98
C LYS A 146 -17.18 8.51 1.14
#